data_3cd830a1ffaad62e0e373171c85b9fa2
#
_entry.id   3cd830a1ffaad62e0e373171c85b9fa2
#
_cell.length_a   1.000
_cell.length_b   1.000
_cell.length_c   1.000
_cell.angle_alpha   90.00
_cell.angle_beta   90.00
_cell.angle_gamma   90.00
#
_symmetry.space_group_name_H-M   'P 1'
#
loop_
_entity.id
_entity.type
_entity.pdbx_description
1 polymer ?
#
loop_
_entity_poly.entity_id
_entity_poly.type
_entity_poly.pdbx_seq_one_letter_code
_entity_poly.pdbx_strand_id
1 'polypeptide(L)'
;MSKRLVVETHASSCYFRTSVDDGERKALVQITERCNLHCAHCFVSSTETGTDIALHDMVETVLPRLRRAQVTRLTLTGGEPFAHPHLLEICAATARMDLPVKICTNATLTSDEQITALAELGNVRVNVSFDGFRPASHGRFRGNRDSFAVTRETTQRFADAGLLHGILSTPNVLTRPHEFTELCAFAADLGAAYVLMNPLSSFGRGVKSHGRLAAPEQTMRAIAAATAPLADRVELVPIRFPNDTRPLSGCDAGTLIYVFANGDTAVCPYLVFAARTPQSPHADREFLVGNILDGEIADALDRYRFHDRYQVGANPTCRACAVNASCGKGCPAAVIAAGQRIGAPDTEQCPPEAIRLPLIPIPSAGA
;
A
#
# COMPACT_ATOMS: atom_id res chain seq x y z
N MET A 1 -17.88 12.51 -18.75
CA MET A 1 -18.10 11.08 -18.49
C MET A 1 -18.59 10.93 -17.06
N SER A 2 -19.82 10.45 -16.86
CA SER A 2 -20.41 10.25 -15.53
C SER A 2 -19.56 9.21 -14.76
N LYS A 3 -18.95 9.63 -13.61
CA LYS A 3 -18.28 8.71 -12.69
C LYS A 3 -19.37 7.77 -12.16
N ARG A 4 -19.31 6.48 -12.51
CA ARG A 4 -20.14 5.46 -11.86
C ARG A 4 -19.80 5.46 -10.36
N LEU A 5 -20.80 5.73 -9.52
CA LEU A 5 -20.76 5.41 -8.10
C LEU A 5 -20.59 3.88 -8.00
N VAL A 6 -19.38 3.43 -7.76
CA VAL A 6 -19.14 2.03 -7.37
C VAL A 6 -19.53 1.97 -5.90
N VAL A 7 -20.72 1.46 -5.62
CA VAL A 7 -21.12 1.09 -4.26
C VAL A 7 -20.23 -0.09 -3.88
N GLU A 8 -19.19 0.17 -3.12
CA GLU A 8 -18.32 -0.89 -2.61
C GLU A 8 -19.12 -1.74 -1.61
N THR A 9 -19.52 -2.91 -2.05
CA THR A 9 -20.25 -3.89 -1.21
C THR A 9 -19.38 -4.47 -0.10
N HIS A 10 -18.05 -4.40 -0.25
CA HIS A 10 -17.06 -4.91 0.71
C HIS A 10 -16.25 -3.78 1.36
N ALA A 11 -15.86 -3.99 2.61
CA ALA A 11 -14.89 -3.11 3.26
C ALA A 11 -13.51 -3.29 2.62
N SER A 12 -12.80 -2.18 2.34
CA SER A 12 -11.43 -2.16 1.81
C SER A 12 -10.45 -2.61 2.92
N SER A 13 -10.39 -3.91 3.19
CA SER A 13 -9.69 -4.50 4.33
C SER A 13 -8.26 -4.93 4.02
N CYS A 14 -7.89 -5.11 2.75
CA CYS A 14 -6.50 -5.37 2.36
C CYS A 14 -5.71 -4.07 2.26
N TYR A 15 -4.44 -4.09 2.66
CA TYR A 15 -3.54 -2.92 2.59
C TYR A 15 -3.31 -2.40 1.17
N PHE A 16 -3.68 -3.16 0.17
CA PHE A 16 -3.52 -2.78 -1.22
C PHE A 16 -4.77 -3.08 -2.02
N ARG A 17 -5.04 -2.24 -3.01
CA ARG A 17 -6.05 -2.50 -4.04
C ARG A 17 -5.35 -2.73 -5.37
N THR A 18 -5.67 -3.82 -6.03
CA THR A 18 -5.26 -4.07 -7.41
C THR A 18 -6.39 -3.71 -8.37
N SER A 19 -6.02 -3.22 -9.53
CA SER A 19 -6.93 -2.96 -10.64
C SER A 19 -6.23 -3.37 -11.94
N VAL A 20 -6.03 -4.65 -12.09
CA VAL A 20 -5.54 -5.29 -13.33
C VAL A 20 -6.58 -6.31 -13.76
N ASP A 21 -6.57 -6.64 -15.02
CA ASP A 21 -7.48 -7.63 -15.59
C ASP A 21 -7.06 -9.05 -15.18
N ASP A 22 -7.98 -10.01 -15.33
CA ASP A 22 -7.73 -11.41 -14.99
C ASP A 22 -6.52 -11.96 -15.77
N GLY A 23 -5.61 -12.59 -15.03
CA GLY A 23 -4.36 -13.11 -15.58
C GLY A 23 -3.21 -12.12 -15.65
N GLU A 24 -3.46 -10.83 -15.44
CA GLU A 24 -2.45 -9.79 -15.38
C GLU A 24 -1.91 -9.56 -13.97
N ARG A 25 -0.73 -8.95 -13.89
CA ARG A 25 -0.08 -8.58 -12.64
C ARG A 25 0.31 -7.11 -12.61
N LYS A 26 0.35 -6.58 -11.40
CA LYS A 26 0.98 -5.30 -11.08
C LYS A 26 2.23 -5.54 -10.26
N ALA A 27 3.34 -4.91 -10.64
CA ALA A 27 4.57 -4.96 -9.85
C ALA A 27 4.83 -3.64 -9.12
N LEU A 28 5.25 -3.74 -7.87
CA LEU A 28 5.96 -2.69 -7.15
C LEU A 28 7.43 -3.06 -7.14
N VAL A 29 8.31 -2.18 -7.64
CA VAL A 29 9.75 -2.40 -7.64
C VAL A 29 10.41 -1.37 -6.73
N GLN A 30 11.08 -1.86 -5.70
CA GLN A 30 11.94 -1.08 -4.83
C GLN A 30 13.27 -0.86 -5.55
N ILE A 31 13.35 0.21 -6.34
CA ILE A 31 14.55 0.49 -7.14
C ILE A 31 15.75 0.95 -6.31
N THR A 32 15.50 1.43 -5.09
CA THR A 32 16.52 1.90 -4.14
C THR A 32 16.10 1.68 -2.70
N GLU A 33 17.04 1.40 -1.80
CA GLU A 33 16.83 1.43 -0.36
C GLU A 33 17.09 2.81 0.23
N ARG A 34 17.74 3.71 -0.52
CA ARG A 34 18.11 5.04 -0.05
C ARG A 34 16.92 5.98 0.06
N CYS A 35 16.87 6.76 1.14
CA CYS A 35 15.85 7.78 1.36
C CYS A 35 16.44 8.94 2.17
N ASN A 36 16.09 10.14 1.80
CA ASN A 36 16.48 11.37 2.51
C ASN A 36 15.57 11.70 3.71
N LEU A 37 14.53 10.89 3.98
CA LEU A 37 13.63 11.06 5.12
C LEU A 37 13.64 9.84 6.04
N HIS A 38 13.29 10.07 7.32
CA HIS A 38 13.23 9.03 8.35
C HIS A 38 11.82 8.87 8.92
N CYS A 39 10.85 8.52 8.06
CA CYS A 39 9.44 8.42 8.41
C CYS A 39 9.17 7.38 9.49
N ALA A 40 8.30 7.69 10.44
CA ALA A 40 7.94 6.80 11.55
C ALA A 40 7.25 5.50 11.11
N HIS A 41 6.60 5.50 9.95
CA HIS A 41 5.81 4.37 9.40
C HIS A 41 6.53 3.57 8.31
N CYS A 42 7.79 3.86 7.99
CA CYS A 42 8.46 3.28 6.83
C CYS A 42 8.52 1.74 6.90
N PHE A 43 7.88 1.07 5.96
CA PHE A 43 7.79 -0.38 5.89
C PHE A 43 9.14 -1.04 5.61
N VAL A 44 9.93 -0.42 4.71
CA VAL A 44 11.25 -0.92 4.29
C VAL A 44 12.39 -0.45 5.18
N SER A 45 12.10 0.44 6.16
CA SER A 45 13.09 0.98 7.09
C SER A 45 14.28 1.68 6.40
N SER A 46 14.04 2.32 5.27
CA SER A 46 15.05 3.03 4.46
C SER A 46 15.86 4.04 5.25
N THR A 47 17.10 4.24 4.84
CA THR A 47 18.08 5.19 5.40
C THR A 47 18.72 6.00 4.27
N GLU A 48 19.64 6.92 4.59
CA GLU A 48 20.40 7.68 3.59
C GLU A 48 21.34 6.79 2.77
N THR A 49 21.73 5.66 3.34
CA THR A 49 22.56 4.65 2.68
C THR A 49 21.74 3.42 2.35
N GLY A 50 22.10 2.70 1.29
CA GLY A 50 21.40 1.49 0.88
C GLY A 50 21.77 1.08 -0.55
N THR A 51 21.22 -0.01 -1.00
CA THR A 51 21.45 -0.61 -2.31
C THR A 51 20.49 -0.04 -3.33
N ASP A 52 20.98 0.15 -4.56
CA ASP A 52 20.18 0.44 -5.75
C ASP A 52 20.15 -0.79 -6.66
N ILE A 53 19.05 -1.03 -7.37
CA ILE A 53 19.08 -1.92 -8.52
C ILE A 53 19.87 -1.21 -9.63
N ALA A 54 20.95 -1.80 -10.12
CA ALA A 54 21.73 -1.17 -11.17
C ALA A 54 20.90 -0.93 -12.44
N LEU A 55 21.16 0.17 -13.17
CA LEU A 55 20.42 0.49 -14.39
C LEU A 55 20.43 -0.68 -15.39
N HIS A 56 21.58 -1.29 -15.59
CA HIS A 56 21.73 -2.44 -16.49
C HIS A 56 20.80 -3.59 -16.06
N ASP A 57 20.82 -3.96 -14.79
CA ASP A 57 19.98 -5.04 -14.26
C ASP A 57 18.50 -4.71 -14.39
N MET A 58 18.13 -3.45 -14.12
CA MET A 58 16.75 -3.00 -14.26
C MET A 58 16.26 -3.13 -15.70
N VAL A 59 17.05 -2.67 -16.67
CA VAL A 59 16.65 -2.59 -18.09
C VAL A 59 16.74 -3.95 -18.78
N GLU A 60 17.85 -4.69 -18.58
CA GLU A 60 18.13 -5.92 -19.32
C GLU A 60 17.60 -7.18 -18.64
N THR A 61 17.27 -7.09 -17.35
CA THR A 61 16.86 -8.26 -16.57
C THR A 61 15.48 -8.10 -15.94
N VAL A 62 15.29 -7.10 -15.07
CA VAL A 62 14.07 -6.95 -14.28
C VAL A 62 12.85 -6.64 -15.16
N LEU A 63 12.93 -5.60 -15.99
CA LEU A 63 11.80 -5.21 -16.85
C LEU A 63 11.39 -6.32 -17.84
N PRO A 64 12.31 -7.00 -18.57
CA PRO A 64 11.94 -8.13 -19.41
C PRO A 64 11.33 -9.31 -18.65
N ARG A 65 11.85 -9.66 -17.46
CA ARG A 65 11.30 -10.74 -16.62
C ARG A 65 9.92 -10.41 -16.06
N LEU A 66 9.69 -9.15 -15.66
CA LEU A 66 8.36 -8.67 -15.28
C LEU A 66 7.35 -8.77 -16.42
N ARG A 67 7.76 -8.42 -17.65
CA ARG A 67 6.91 -8.55 -18.83
C ARG A 67 6.51 -10.01 -19.10
N ARG A 68 7.46 -10.95 -19.02
CA ARG A 68 7.18 -12.39 -19.12
C ARG A 68 6.27 -12.89 -18.01
N ALA A 69 6.32 -12.29 -16.83
CA ALA A 69 5.42 -12.57 -15.71
C ALA A 69 4.06 -11.86 -15.83
N GLN A 70 3.67 -11.39 -17.02
CA GLN A 70 2.37 -10.75 -17.28
C GLN A 70 2.16 -9.44 -16.48
N VAL A 71 3.23 -8.72 -16.15
CA VAL A 71 3.11 -7.42 -15.50
C VAL A 71 2.75 -6.36 -16.54
N THR A 72 1.56 -5.77 -16.39
CA THR A 72 1.03 -4.73 -17.28
C THR A 72 1.06 -3.34 -16.65
N ARG A 73 1.34 -3.24 -15.36
CA ARG A 73 1.45 -1.98 -14.61
C ARG A 73 2.62 -2.02 -13.64
N LEU A 74 3.44 -0.99 -13.68
CA LEU A 74 4.61 -0.85 -12.82
C LEU A 74 4.43 0.30 -11.83
N THR A 75 4.88 0.10 -10.60
CA THR A 75 5.07 1.17 -9.62
C THR A 75 6.51 1.15 -9.15
N LEU A 76 7.23 2.23 -9.40
CA LEU A 76 8.56 2.45 -8.84
C LEU A 76 8.41 3.01 -7.43
N THR A 77 9.06 2.36 -6.50
CA THR A 77 9.07 2.71 -5.09
C THR A 77 10.47 2.47 -4.52
N GLY A 78 10.59 2.48 -3.22
CA GLY A 78 11.85 2.22 -2.57
C GLY A 78 11.93 2.90 -1.23
N GLY A 79 13.09 3.47 -0.94
CA GLY A 79 13.23 4.56 0.00
C GLY A 79 12.57 5.80 -0.60
N GLU A 80 13.33 6.50 -1.44
CA GLU A 80 12.83 7.58 -2.28
C GLU A 80 13.31 7.37 -3.73
N PRO A 81 12.40 7.13 -4.68
CA PRO A 81 12.80 6.87 -6.07
C PRO A 81 13.66 7.96 -6.70
N PHE A 82 13.42 9.23 -6.35
CA PHE A 82 14.24 10.36 -6.85
C PHE A 82 15.66 10.40 -6.23
N ALA A 83 15.97 9.54 -5.27
CA ALA A 83 17.36 9.31 -4.84
C ALA A 83 18.11 8.31 -5.73
N HIS A 84 17.41 7.59 -6.61
CA HIS A 84 18.06 6.68 -7.56
C HIS A 84 18.69 7.48 -8.69
N PRO A 85 20.02 7.30 -8.99
CA PRO A 85 20.73 8.14 -9.94
C PRO A 85 20.21 8.02 -11.39
N HIS A 86 19.58 6.90 -11.71
CA HIS A 86 19.11 6.58 -13.05
C HIS A 86 17.59 6.44 -13.17
N LEU A 87 16.82 7.16 -12.32
CA LEU A 87 15.36 7.09 -12.35
C LEU A 87 14.78 7.43 -13.73
N LEU A 88 15.30 8.48 -14.38
CA LEU A 88 14.83 8.92 -15.70
C LEU A 88 15.09 7.88 -16.78
N GLU A 89 16.26 7.28 -16.80
CA GLU A 89 16.62 6.22 -17.76
C GLU A 89 15.76 4.97 -17.56
N ILE A 90 15.46 4.60 -16.32
CA ILE A 90 14.52 3.51 -16.00
C ILE A 90 13.14 3.84 -16.56
N CYS A 91 12.61 5.04 -16.32
CA CYS A 91 11.32 5.48 -16.86
C CYS A 91 11.32 5.50 -18.39
N ALA A 92 12.40 5.96 -19.03
CA ALA A 92 12.53 5.93 -20.48
C ALA A 92 12.56 4.49 -21.03
N ALA A 93 13.17 3.54 -20.30
CA ALA A 93 13.14 2.13 -20.69
C ALA A 93 11.72 1.55 -20.64
N THR A 94 10.92 1.90 -19.62
CA THR A 94 9.52 1.47 -19.54
C THR A 94 8.65 2.09 -20.63
N ALA A 95 8.91 3.34 -21.03
CA ALA A 95 8.22 3.99 -22.15
C ALA A 95 8.46 3.25 -23.47
N ARG A 96 9.71 2.82 -23.75
CA ARG A 96 10.02 1.99 -24.94
C ARG A 96 9.31 0.62 -24.95
N MET A 97 8.84 0.15 -23.80
CA MET A 97 8.12 -1.10 -23.65
C MET A 97 6.59 -0.93 -23.58
N ASP A 98 6.07 0.28 -23.79
CA ASP A 98 4.66 0.63 -23.58
C ASP A 98 4.13 0.20 -22.20
N LEU A 99 4.98 0.27 -21.16
CA LEU A 99 4.64 -0.11 -19.80
C LEU A 99 4.27 1.12 -18.97
N PRO A 100 3.01 1.28 -18.55
CA PRO A 100 2.60 2.38 -17.69
C PRO A 100 3.28 2.33 -16.32
N VAL A 101 3.83 3.45 -15.90
CA VAL A 101 4.59 3.58 -14.65
C VAL A 101 3.96 4.57 -13.70
N LYS A 102 3.89 4.20 -12.42
CA LYS A 102 3.65 5.12 -11.31
C LYS A 102 4.90 5.25 -10.46
N ILE A 103 5.22 6.45 -10.02
CA ILE A 103 6.29 6.71 -9.05
C ILE A 103 5.65 7.09 -7.72
N CYS A 104 5.98 6.38 -6.64
CA CYS A 104 5.55 6.75 -5.29
C CYS A 104 6.70 7.52 -4.61
N THR A 105 6.51 8.80 -4.34
CA THR A 105 7.56 9.71 -3.87
C THR A 105 7.13 10.54 -2.66
N ASN A 106 8.11 10.98 -1.87
CA ASN A 106 7.94 12.02 -0.86
C ASN A 106 8.01 13.44 -1.46
N ALA A 107 8.39 13.55 -2.75
CA ALA A 107 8.46 14.77 -3.56
C ALA A 107 9.44 15.85 -3.03
N THR A 108 10.47 15.47 -2.24
CA THR A 108 11.42 16.45 -1.68
C THR A 108 12.76 16.54 -2.42
N LEU A 109 13.02 15.63 -3.36
CA LEU A 109 14.28 15.58 -4.13
C LEU A 109 14.10 15.88 -5.62
N THR A 110 12.90 16.18 -6.07
CA THR A 110 12.58 16.32 -7.48
C THR A 110 12.95 17.70 -8.02
N SER A 111 13.70 17.77 -9.13
CA SER A 111 14.00 19.01 -9.85
C SER A 111 13.00 19.32 -10.97
N ASP A 112 13.00 20.55 -11.49
CA ASP A 112 12.16 20.96 -12.62
C ASP A 112 12.53 20.22 -13.90
N GLU A 113 13.81 19.98 -14.13
CA GLU A 113 14.31 19.23 -15.27
C GLU A 113 13.79 17.78 -15.23
N GLN A 114 13.76 17.17 -14.06
CA GLN A 114 13.21 15.82 -13.90
C GLN A 114 11.70 15.79 -14.15
N ILE A 115 10.95 16.79 -13.67
CA ILE A 115 9.50 16.91 -13.93
C ILE A 115 9.24 17.01 -15.44
N THR A 116 9.96 17.89 -16.12
CA THR A 116 9.84 18.08 -17.58
C THR A 116 10.14 16.79 -18.34
N ALA A 117 11.27 16.15 -18.04
CA ALA A 117 11.67 14.89 -18.69
C ALA A 117 10.65 13.77 -18.47
N LEU A 118 10.09 13.63 -17.25
CA LEU A 118 9.06 12.62 -16.97
C LEU A 118 7.74 12.91 -17.70
N ALA A 119 7.36 14.18 -17.84
CA ALA A 119 6.16 14.56 -18.58
C ALA A 119 6.28 14.25 -20.08
N GLU A 120 7.44 14.47 -20.67
CA GLU A 120 7.72 14.16 -22.08
C GLU A 120 7.60 12.66 -22.40
N LEU A 121 7.86 11.77 -21.44
CA LEU A 121 7.73 10.31 -21.64
C LEU A 121 6.27 9.85 -21.82
N GLY A 122 5.29 10.55 -21.29
CA GLY A 122 3.86 10.30 -21.48
C GLY A 122 3.27 9.10 -20.72
N ASN A 123 4.06 8.09 -20.39
CA ASN A 123 3.65 6.87 -19.70
C ASN A 123 3.78 6.93 -18.17
N VAL A 124 4.30 8.04 -17.61
CA VAL A 124 4.58 8.20 -16.18
C VAL A 124 3.46 8.97 -15.48
N ARG A 125 3.15 8.53 -14.27
CA ARG A 125 2.29 9.25 -13.31
C ARG A 125 2.93 9.21 -11.93
N VAL A 126 2.61 10.18 -11.08
CA VAL A 126 3.22 10.32 -9.75
C VAL A 126 2.16 10.24 -8.66
N ASN A 127 2.42 9.44 -7.63
CA ASN A 127 1.70 9.44 -6.37
C ASN A 127 2.56 10.10 -5.30
N VAL A 128 2.03 11.16 -4.69
CA VAL A 128 2.76 11.91 -3.67
C VAL A 128 2.28 11.55 -2.27
N SER A 129 3.21 11.41 -1.37
CA SER A 129 2.93 11.01 0.01
C SER A 129 2.71 12.21 0.92
N PHE A 130 1.53 12.28 1.57
CA PHE A 130 1.17 13.27 2.57
C PHE A 130 0.58 12.62 3.82
N ASP A 131 1.16 12.85 5.00
CA ASP A 131 0.68 12.28 6.27
C ASP A 131 0.15 13.33 7.25
N GLY A 132 -0.46 14.35 6.73
CA GLY A 132 -1.01 15.53 7.40
C GLY A 132 -0.86 16.76 6.51
N PHE A 133 -1.39 17.90 6.94
CA PHE A 133 -1.40 19.12 6.12
C PHE A 133 -0.75 20.31 6.85
N ARG A 134 0.25 20.01 7.70
CA ARG A 134 1.07 21.01 8.45
C ARG A 134 2.49 20.49 8.64
N PRO A 135 3.48 21.38 8.84
CA PRO A 135 4.83 20.97 9.25
C PRO A 135 4.86 20.16 10.56
N ALA A 136 3.92 20.47 11.47
CA ALA A 136 3.84 19.80 12.79
C ALA A 136 3.23 18.38 12.71
N SER A 137 2.42 18.08 11.72
CA SER A 137 1.87 16.75 11.47
C SER A 137 2.69 15.99 10.44
N HIS A 138 2.59 16.36 9.16
CA HIS A 138 3.31 15.72 8.06
C HIS A 138 4.83 15.67 8.30
N GLY A 139 5.46 16.84 8.50
CA GLY A 139 6.92 16.90 8.58
C GLY A 139 7.47 16.19 9.82
N ARG A 140 6.80 16.29 10.98
CA ARG A 140 7.18 15.54 12.18
C ARG A 140 7.06 14.03 11.99
N PHE A 141 5.98 13.56 11.34
CA PHE A 141 5.76 12.13 11.08
C PHE A 141 6.79 11.56 10.10
N ARG A 142 7.26 12.40 9.16
CA ARG A 142 8.29 12.04 8.17
C ARG A 142 9.74 12.32 8.62
N GLY A 143 9.92 12.86 9.85
CA GLY A 143 11.24 13.09 10.42
C GLY A 143 11.95 14.37 9.96
N ASN A 144 11.27 15.21 9.15
CA ASN A 144 11.79 16.50 8.70
C ASN A 144 10.63 17.51 8.55
N ARG A 145 10.61 18.56 9.38
CA ARG A 145 9.54 19.56 9.39
C ARG A 145 9.46 20.38 8.09
N ASP A 146 10.59 20.61 7.46
CA ASP A 146 10.68 21.42 6.23
C ASP A 146 10.14 20.65 5.02
N SER A 147 10.06 19.31 5.10
CA SER A 147 9.54 18.47 4.03
C SER A 147 8.12 18.84 3.58
N PHE A 148 7.27 19.34 4.50
CA PHE A 148 5.90 19.71 4.17
C PHE A 148 5.80 20.80 3.10
N ALA A 149 6.57 21.89 3.26
CA ALA A 149 6.55 23.00 2.30
C ALA A 149 7.03 22.54 0.92
N VAL A 150 8.15 21.82 0.87
CA VAL A 150 8.74 21.30 -0.37
C VAL A 150 7.80 20.29 -1.03
N THR A 151 7.26 19.32 -0.27
CA THR A 151 6.30 18.32 -0.81
C THR A 151 5.08 19.02 -1.42
N ARG A 152 4.52 20.02 -0.74
CA ARG A 152 3.33 20.76 -1.21
C ARG A 152 3.61 21.51 -2.52
N GLU A 153 4.73 22.24 -2.59
CA GLU A 153 5.15 22.97 -3.78
C GLU A 153 5.43 22.03 -4.96
N THR A 154 6.21 20.96 -4.73
CA THR A 154 6.51 19.97 -5.79
C THR A 154 5.25 19.25 -6.26
N THR A 155 4.28 19.01 -5.38
CA THR A 155 2.99 18.41 -5.78
C THR A 155 2.21 19.31 -6.75
N GLN A 156 2.22 20.63 -6.52
CA GLN A 156 1.65 21.60 -7.47
C GLN A 156 2.37 21.50 -8.83
N ARG A 157 3.70 21.50 -8.83
CA ARG A 157 4.50 21.38 -10.07
C ARG A 157 4.22 20.08 -10.82
N PHE A 158 4.03 18.93 -10.11
CA PHE A 158 3.58 17.69 -10.74
C PHE A 158 2.18 17.81 -11.35
N ALA A 159 1.28 18.53 -10.70
CA ALA A 159 -0.07 18.78 -11.23
C ALA A 159 -0.02 19.65 -12.50
N ASP A 160 0.73 20.73 -12.47
CA ASP A 160 0.91 21.66 -13.60
C ASP A 160 1.52 20.95 -14.83
N ALA A 161 2.41 19.97 -14.59
CA ALA A 161 3.00 19.13 -15.64
C ALA A 161 2.12 17.94 -16.07
N GLY A 162 0.91 17.76 -15.49
CA GLY A 162 0.01 16.65 -15.81
C GLY A 162 0.48 15.28 -15.28
N LEU A 163 1.46 15.25 -14.38
CA LEU A 163 2.02 14.02 -13.81
C LEU A 163 1.28 13.53 -12.56
N LEU A 164 0.65 14.45 -11.78
CA LEU A 164 -0.01 14.06 -10.53
C LEU A 164 -1.14 13.08 -10.80
N HIS A 165 -1.11 11.93 -10.09
CA HIS A 165 -2.17 10.93 -10.18
C HIS A 165 -2.93 10.78 -8.87
N GLY A 166 -2.25 10.75 -7.73
CA GLY A 166 -2.92 10.56 -6.45
C GLY A 166 -2.07 10.97 -5.26
N ILE A 167 -2.75 11.05 -4.13
CA ILE A 167 -2.13 11.33 -2.83
C ILE A 167 -2.20 10.05 -1.99
N LEU A 168 -1.09 9.72 -1.34
CA LEU A 168 -0.98 8.60 -0.40
C LEU A 168 -0.82 9.16 1.01
N SER A 169 -1.65 8.71 1.95
CA SER A 169 -1.64 9.24 3.30
C SER A 169 -1.75 8.16 4.36
N THR A 170 -1.08 8.37 5.49
CA THR A 170 -1.15 7.51 6.67
C THR A 170 -1.76 8.30 7.83
N PRO A 171 -3.05 8.12 8.13
CA PRO A 171 -3.67 8.68 9.32
C PRO A 171 -2.89 8.34 10.59
N ASN A 172 -2.63 9.36 11.43
CA ASN A 172 -1.84 9.21 12.64
C ASN A 172 -2.27 10.23 13.70
N VAL A 173 -1.85 10.06 14.96
CA VAL A 173 -2.26 10.94 16.08
C VAL A 173 -1.74 12.38 16.00
N LEU A 174 -0.75 12.65 15.14
CA LEU A 174 -0.23 14.01 14.94
C LEU A 174 -1.12 14.85 14.02
N THR A 175 -2.05 14.20 13.31
CA THR A 175 -2.91 14.83 12.29
C THR A 175 -4.33 14.93 12.81
N ARG A 176 -4.93 16.12 12.71
CA ARG A 176 -6.33 16.36 13.08
C ARG A 176 -7.26 16.08 11.89
N PRO A 177 -8.53 15.67 12.09
CA PRO A 177 -9.47 15.36 11.02
C PRO A 177 -9.63 16.48 9.98
N HIS A 178 -9.64 17.77 10.40
CA HIS A 178 -9.75 18.89 9.46
C HIS A 178 -8.55 19.04 8.53
N GLU A 179 -7.35 18.60 8.93
CA GLU A 179 -6.18 18.59 8.03
C GLU A 179 -6.39 17.62 6.87
N PHE A 180 -7.12 16.50 7.07
CA PHE A 180 -7.50 15.59 5.99
C PHE A 180 -8.54 16.21 5.05
N THR A 181 -9.45 17.04 5.56
CA THR A 181 -10.36 17.81 4.71
C THR A 181 -9.57 18.75 3.81
N GLU A 182 -8.61 19.48 4.38
CA GLU A 182 -7.74 20.40 3.61
C GLU A 182 -6.88 19.64 2.59
N LEU A 183 -6.31 18.48 2.97
CA LEU A 183 -5.53 17.63 2.07
C LEU A 183 -6.37 17.11 0.90
N CYS A 184 -7.61 16.65 1.16
CA CYS A 184 -8.51 16.17 0.12
C CYS A 184 -8.98 17.32 -0.79
N ALA A 185 -9.23 18.51 -0.24
CA ALA A 185 -9.55 19.70 -1.02
C ALA A 185 -8.37 20.09 -1.93
N PHE A 186 -7.17 20.15 -1.39
CA PHE A 186 -5.94 20.41 -2.14
C PHE A 186 -5.74 19.39 -3.27
N ALA A 187 -5.91 18.09 -2.99
CA ALA A 187 -5.83 17.04 -4.00
C ALA A 187 -6.86 17.21 -5.12
N ALA A 188 -8.11 17.57 -4.75
CA ALA A 188 -9.19 17.83 -5.70
C ALA A 188 -8.92 19.06 -6.57
N ASP A 189 -8.42 20.16 -5.97
CA ASP A 189 -8.07 21.39 -6.68
C ASP A 189 -6.96 21.16 -7.70
N LEU A 190 -6.02 20.26 -7.40
CA LEU A 190 -4.94 19.86 -8.30
C LEU A 190 -5.34 18.79 -9.33
N GLY A 191 -6.59 18.34 -9.34
CA GLY A 191 -7.05 17.32 -10.27
C GLY A 191 -6.54 15.91 -10.00
N ALA A 192 -6.08 15.62 -8.77
CA ALA A 192 -5.69 14.25 -8.39
C ALA A 192 -6.88 13.29 -8.55
N ALA A 193 -6.62 12.10 -9.06
CA ALA A 193 -7.65 11.09 -9.26
C ALA A 193 -8.17 10.53 -7.93
N TYR A 194 -7.29 10.38 -6.93
CA TYR A 194 -7.67 9.83 -5.62
C TYR A 194 -6.80 10.33 -4.46
N VAL A 195 -7.34 10.20 -3.25
CA VAL A 195 -6.60 10.25 -1.99
C VAL A 195 -6.74 8.89 -1.31
N LEU A 196 -5.64 8.14 -1.22
CA LEU A 196 -5.59 6.85 -0.53
C LEU A 196 -5.14 7.07 0.91
N MET A 197 -5.94 6.64 1.86
CA MET A 197 -5.66 6.71 3.28
C MET A 197 -5.49 5.29 3.84
N ASN A 198 -4.24 4.95 4.22
CA ASN A 198 -3.88 3.64 4.74
C ASN A 198 -3.37 3.80 6.18
N PRO A 199 -3.93 3.11 7.20
CA PRO A 199 -3.53 3.30 8.59
C PRO A 199 -2.07 2.92 8.81
N LEU A 200 -1.48 3.48 9.87
CA LEU A 200 -0.16 3.09 10.32
C LEU A 200 -0.15 1.61 10.71
N SER A 201 0.65 0.82 10.04
CA SER A 201 0.79 -0.61 10.28
C SER A 201 2.04 -0.93 11.10
N SER A 202 2.03 -2.04 11.81
CA SER A 202 3.15 -2.55 12.62
C SER A 202 4.20 -3.25 11.76
N PHE A 203 4.68 -2.59 10.67
CA PHE A 203 5.72 -3.10 9.77
C PHE A 203 6.94 -2.19 9.77
N GLY A 204 8.13 -2.74 9.59
CA GLY A 204 9.37 -1.97 9.56
C GLY A 204 9.51 -1.05 10.77
N ARG A 205 9.74 0.26 10.56
CA ARG A 205 9.78 1.25 11.66
C ARG A 205 8.42 1.38 12.38
N GLY A 206 7.34 1.04 11.70
CA GLY A 206 6.00 0.98 12.30
C GLY A 206 5.91 0.06 13.52
N VAL A 207 6.68 -1.03 13.58
CA VAL A 207 6.75 -1.91 14.77
C VAL A 207 7.01 -1.13 16.06
N LYS A 208 7.90 -0.13 16.01
CA LYS A 208 8.27 0.69 17.17
C LYS A 208 7.37 1.91 17.38
N SER A 209 6.73 2.39 16.33
CA SER A 209 5.97 3.65 16.38
C SER A 209 4.46 3.45 16.51
N HIS A 210 3.92 2.30 16.09
CA HIS A 210 2.48 2.02 16.03
C HIS A 210 1.75 2.35 17.34
N GLY A 211 2.19 1.79 18.46
CA GLY A 211 1.53 2.00 19.76
C GLY A 211 1.45 3.46 20.23
N ARG A 212 2.26 4.36 19.64
CA ARG A 212 2.28 5.78 19.99
C ARG A 212 1.69 6.69 18.93
N LEU A 213 1.69 6.27 17.67
CA LEU A 213 1.35 7.13 16.54
C LEU A 213 0.17 6.66 15.70
N ALA A 214 -0.30 5.42 15.86
CA ALA A 214 -1.48 4.95 15.15
C ALA A 214 -2.71 5.77 15.56
N ALA A 215 -3.51 6.16 14.57
CA ALA A 215 -4.76 6.88 14.81
C ALA A 215 -5.77 5.94 15.49
N PRO A 216 -6.35 6.32 16.64
CA PRO A 216 -7.44 5.56 17.25
C PRO A 216 -8.65 5.45 16.32
N GLU A 217 -9.48 4.44 16.53
CA GLU A 217 -10.70 4.21 15.75
C GLU A 217 -11.60 5.45 15.67
N GLN A 218 -11.81 6.14 16.79
CA GLN A 218 -12.58 7.38 16.82
C GLN A 218 -12.01 8.45 15.88
N THR A 219 -10.69 8.59 15.82
CA THR A 219 -10.02 9.54 14.91
C THR A 219 -10.23 9.11 13.44
N MET A 220 -10.12 7.81 13.15
CA MET A 220 -10.36 7.29 11.80
C MET A 220 -11.80 7.54 11.34
N ARG A 221 -12.80 7.32 12.22
CA ARG A 221 -14.21 7.65 11.95
C ARG A 221 -14.42 9.14 11.73
N ALA A 222 -13.78 10.00 12.54
CA ALA A 222 -13.84 11.44 12.38
C ALA A 222 -13.21 11.92 11.05
N ILE A 223 -12.10 11.31 10.61
CA ILE A 223 -11.49 11.57 9.29
C ILE A 223 -12.46 11.18 8.18
N ALA A 224 -13.04 9.98 8.24
CA ALA A 224 -14.01 9.52 7.24
C ALA A 224 -15.20 10.48 7.11
N ALA A 225 -15.77 10.89 8.24
CA ALA A 225 -16.88 11.85 8.27
C ALA A 225 -16.48 13.24 7.73
N ALA A 226 -15.31 13.75 8.12
CA ALA A 226 -14.83 15.07 7.70
C ALA A 226 -14.48 15.13 6.21
N THR A 227 -14.03 14.04 5.61
CA THR A 227 -13.66 13.98 4.19
C THR A 227 -14.81 13.59 3.26
N ALA A 228 -15.84 12.92 3.76
CA ALA A 228 -16.99 12.46 2.96
C ALA A 228 -17.61 13.53 2.03
N PRO A 229 -17.74 14.82 2.42
CA PRO A 229 -18.26 15.86 1.52
C PRO A 229 -17.41 16.14 0.27
N LEU A 230 -16.17 15.64 0.22
CA LEU A 230 -15.27 15.82 -0.92
C LEU A 230 -15.28 14.64 -1.89
N ALA A 231 -16.07 13.60 -1.64
CA ALA A 231 -16.12 12.39 -2.46
C ALA A 231 -16.58 12.63 -3.92
N ASP A 232 -17.35 13.68 -4.17
CA ASP A 232 -17.77 14.07 -5.52
C ASP A 232 -16.64 14.77 -6.32
N ARG A 233 -15.60 15.25 -5.63
CA ARG A 233 -14.50 16.03 -6.21
C ARG A 233 -13.24 15.21 -6.44
N VAL A 234 -12.97 14.24 -5.56
CA VAL A 234 -11.81 13.34 -5.62
C VAL A 234 -12.21 11.97 -5.08
N GLU A 235 -11.70 10.88 -5.68
CA GLU A 235 -11.97 9.54 -5.14
C GLU A 235 -11.28 9.39 -3.78
N LEU A 236 -12.05 9.09 -2.75
CA LEU A 236 -11.54 8.78 -1.41
C LEU A 236 -11.40 7.27 -1.27
N VAL A 237 -10.19 6.81 -0.96
CA VAL A 237 -9.86 5.38 -0.82
C VAL A 237 -9.43 5.08 0.61
N PRO A 238 -10.40 4.90 1.54
CA PRO A 238 -10.10 4.55 2.93
C PRO A 238 -9.78 3.04 3.01
N ILE A 239 -8.52 2.71 3.25
CA ILE A 239 -8.06 1.34 3.47
C ILE A 239 -8.13 1.04 4.97
N ARG A 240 -8.67 -0.12 5.34
CA ARG A 240 -8.75 -0.60 6.74
C ARG A 240 -9.28 0.44 7.72
N PHE A 241 -10.22 1.27 7.28
CA PHE A 241 -11.00 2.12 8.17
C PHE A 241 -12.00 1.28 8.98
N PRO A 242 -12.49 1.79 10.13
CA PRO A 242 -13.42 1.05 10.95
C PRO A 242 -14.62 0.51 10.17
N ASN A 243 -14.90 -0.77 10.33
CA ASN A 243 -15.94 -1.48 9.60
C ASN A 243 -16.95 -2.09 10.57
N ASP A 244 -18.21 -1.71 10.46
CA ASP A 244 -19.25 -2.16 11.40
C ASP A 244 -20.08 -3.34 10.89
N THR A 245 -20.31 -3.39 9.57
CA THR A 245 -21.31 -4.33 9.01
C THR A 245 -20.93 -4.98 7.69
N ARG A 246 -19.98 -4.41 6.94
CA ARG A 246 -19.69 -4.88 5.57
C ARG A 246 -18.82 -6.14 5.58
N PRO A 247 -19.05 -7.09 4.64
CA PRO A 247 -18.10 -8.15 4.35
C PRO A 247 -16.74 -7.58 4.02
N LEU A 248 -15.67 -8.29 4.36
CA LEU A 248 -14.30 -7.87 4.06
C LEU A 248 -13.92 -8.19 2.62
N SER A 249 -13.03 -7.40 2.01
CA SER A 249 -12.40 -7.75 0.73
C SER A 249 -11.50 -8.99 0.87
N GLY A 250 -11.21 -9.64 -0.24
CA GLY A 250 -10.32 -10.81 -0.32
C GLY A 250 -8.86 -10.42 -0.49
N CYS A 251 -8.01 -11.44 -0.50
CA CYS A 251 -6.57 -11.31 -0.71
C CYS A 251 -6.21 -11.57 -2.17
N ASP A 252 -5.49 -10.63 -2.79
CA ASP A 252 -5.01 -10.69 -4.19
C ASP A 252 -3.50 -11.07 -4.26
N ALA A 253 -3.00 -11.88 -3.31
CA ALA A 253 -1.60 -12.31 -3.33
C ALA A 253 -1.27 -13.07 -4.62
N GLY A 254 -0.21 -12.65 -5.31
CA GLY A 254 0.18 -13.14 -6.64
C GLY A 254 -0.27 -12.25 -7.80
N THR A 255 -1.33 -11.45 -7.65
CA THR A 255 -1.73 -10.40 -8.60
C THR A 255 -0.92 -9.11 -8.41
N LEU A 256 -0.64 -8.77 -7.15
CA LEU A 256 0.30 -7.72 -6.79
C LEU A 256 1.61 -8.34 -6.33
N ILE A 257 2.68 -8.15 -7.08
CA ILE A 257 4.01 -8.63 -6.72
C ILE A 257 4.92 -7.49 -6.26
N TYR A 258 5.94 -7.82 -5.49
CA TYR A 258 6.93 -6.85 -5.02
C TYR A 258 8.34 -7.36 -5.30
N VAL A 259 9.17 -6.51 -5.89
CA VAL A 259 10.59 -6.77 -6.10
C VAL A 259 11.37 -5.87 -5.14
N PHE A 260 12.15 -6.49 -4.25
CA PHE A 260 13.07 -5.80 -3.35
C PHE A 260 14.31 -5.33 -4.09
N ALA A 261 15.05 -4.36 -3.54
CA ALA A 261 16.27 -3.83 -4.16
C ALA A 261 17.38 -4.89 -4.37
N ASN A 262 17.37 -5.96 -3.59
CA ASN A 262 18.26 -7.12 -3.75
C ASN A 262 17.75 -8.15 -4.79
N GLY A 263 16.62 -7.89 -5.46
CA GLY A 263 16.01 -8.76 -6.45
C GLY A 263 15.03 -9.80 -5.89
N ASP A 264 14.94 -10.01 -4.59
CA ASP A 264 13.96 -10.93 -4.00
C ASP A 264 12.55 -10.52 -4.44
N THR A 265 11.76 -11.50 -4.88
CA THR A 265 10.43 -11.25 -5.43
C THR A 265 9.37 -11.92 -4.56
N ALA A 266 8.42 -11.11 -4.11
CA ALA A 266 7.33 -11.52 -3.23
C ALA A 266 5.97 -11.49 -3.94
N VAL A 267 5.08 -12.40 -3.55
CA VAL A 267 3.68 -12.45 -4.02
C VAL A 267 2.81 -11.33 -3.44
N CYS A 268 3.29 -10.68 -2.38
CA CYS A 268 2.67 -9.51 -1.77
C CYS A 268 3.68 -8.86 -0.81
N PRO A 269 3.91 -7.53 -0.88
CA PRO A 269 4.85 -6.86 0.02
C PRO A 269 4.44 -7.00 1.49
N TYR A 270 3.16 -6.84 1.78
CA TYR A 270 2.65 -6.83 3.17
C TYR A 270 2.76 -8.17 3.86
N LEU A 271 2.65 -9.30 3.14
CA LEU A 271 2.89 -10.63 3.70
C LEU A 271 4.33 -10.78 4.16
N VAL A 272 5.29 -10.30 3.36
CA VAL A 272 6.72 -10.32 3.73
C VAL A 272 6.99 -9.39 4.90
N PHE A 273 6.47 -8.15 4.87
CA PHE A 273 6.67 -7.20 5.97
C PHE A 273 6.05 -7.70 7.29
N ALA A 274 4.86 -8.30 7.23
CA ALA A 274 4.22 -8.90 8.40
C ALA A 274 5.02 -10.09 8.93
N ALA A 275 5.52 -10.94 8.04
CA ALA A 275 6.34 -12.09 8.41
C ALA A 275 7.68 -11.71 9.06
N ARG A 276 8.21 -10.53 8.75
CA ARG A 276 9.43 -9.98 9.37
C ARG A 276 9.19 -9.30 10.73
N THR A 277 7.96 -9.31 11.24
CA THR A 277 7.68 -8.77 12.58
C THR A 277 8.06 -9.77 13.66
N PRO A 278 8.47 -9.30 14.88
CA PRO A 278 8.91 -10.21 15.95
C PRO A 278 7.88 -11.24 16.40
N GLN A 279 6.59 -10.90 16.29
CA GLN A 279 5.47 -11.78 16.71
C GLN A 279 4.97 -12.70 15.62
N SER A 280 5.53 -12.64 14.41
CA SER A 280 5.03 -13.46 13.28
C SER A 280 5.22 -14.95 13.51
N PRO A 281 4.19 -15.78 13.31
CA PRO A 281 4.32 -17.23 13.28
C PRO A 281 4.71 -17.80 11.90
N HIS A 282 4.95 -16.91 10.91
CA HIS A 282 5.33 -17.23 9.54
C HIS A 282 6.72 -16.70 9.22
N ALA A 283 7.48 -17.43 8.42
CA ALA A 283 8.75 -16.96 7.87
C ALA A 283 8.51 -16.17 6.57
N ASP A 284 9.28 -15.11 6.33
CA ASP A 284 9.16 -14.27 5.13
C ASP A 284 9.38 -15.03 3.81
N ARG A 285 10.26 -16.05 3.83
CA ARG A 285 10.51 -16.96 2.70
C ARG A 285 9.26 -17.70 2.20
N GLU A 286 8.23 -17.85 3.04
CA GLU A 286 6.97 -18.47 2.63
C GLU A 286 6.26 -17.68 1.54
N PHE A 287 6.54 -16.38 1.44
CA PHE A 287 5.91 -15.42 0.54
C PHE A 287 6.84 -14.92 -0.57
N LEU A 288 8.05 -15.46 -0.66
CA LEU A 288 9.00 -15.21 -1.75
C LEU A 288 8.86 -16.30 -2.82
N VAL A 289 8.99 -15.92 -4.08
CA VAL A 289 8.91 -16.84 -5.24
C VAL A 289 10.25 -17.03 -5.94
N GLY A 290 11.28 -16.34 -5.50
CA GLY A 290 12.63 -16.38 -6.03
C GLY A 290 13.26 -15.00 -6.09
N ASN A 291 14.40 -14.90 -6.76
CA ASN A 291 15.11 -13.65 -6.98
C ASN A 291 15.11 -13.33 -8.49
N ILE A 292 14.52 -12.17 -8.84
CA ILE A 292 14.37 -11.76 -10.25
C ILE A 292 15.70 -11.44 -10.91
N LEU A 293 16.77 -11.17 -10.17
CA LEU A 293 18.10 -10.94 -10.73
C LEU A 293 18.80 -12.26 -11.10
N ASP A 294 18.49 -13.36 -10.40
CA ASP A 294 19.12 -14.66 -10.59
C ASP A 294 18.40 -15.53 -11.63
N GLY A 295 17.07 -15.41 -11.74
CA GLY A 295 16.28 -16.31 -12.59
C GLY A 295 14.92 -15.80 -13.00
N GLU A 296 14.22 -16.58 -13.83
CA GLU A 296 12.85 -16.34 -14.24
C GLU A 296 11.89 -16.56 -13.07
N ILE A 297 10.91 -15.65 -12.92
CA ILE A 297 9.94 -15.69 -11.82
C ILE A 297 8.51 -16.03 -12.29
N ALA A 298 8.24 -16.00 -13.61
CA ALA A 298 6.91 -16.19 -14.16
C ALA A 298 6.28 -17.51 -13.72
N ASP A 299 6.98 -18.64 -13.99
CA ASP A 299 6.51 -19.97 -13.60
C ASP A 299 6.36 -20.15 -12.08
N ALA A 300 7.22 -19.51 -11.28
CA ALA A 300 7.15 -19.58 -9.84
C ALA A 300 5.92 -18.83 -9.32
N LEU A 301 5.60 -17.67 -9.91
CA LEU A 301 4.38 -16.91 -9.63
C LEU A 301 3.13 -17.69 -10.03
N ASP A 302 3.11 -18.33 -11.19
CA ASP A 302 1.97 -19.10 -11.69
C ASP A 302 1.68 -20.33 -10.81
N ARG A 303 2.73 -20.96 -10.30
CA ARG A 303 2.62 -22.09 -9.37
C ARG A 303 2.30 -21.67 -7.93
N TYR A 304 2.54 -20.40 -7.57
CA TYR A 304 2.25 -19.92 -6.22
C TYR A 304 0.76 -19.61 -6.08
N ARG A 305 0.00 -20.63 -5.73
CA ARG A 305 -1.44 -20.49 -5.47
C ARG A 305 -1.66 -20.24 -3.98
N PHE A 306 -1.83 -18.96 -3.61
CA PHE A 306 -1.96 -18.53 -2.22
C PHE A 306 -3.10 -19.25 -1.49
N HIS A 307 -4.28 -19.34 -2.12
CA HIS A 307 -5.46 -19.94 -1.52
C HIS A 307 -5.41 -21.49 -1.46
N ASP A 308 -4.53 -22.13 -2.23
CA ASP A 308 -4.28 -23.57 -2.12
C ASP A 308 -3.32 -23.87 -0.94
N ARG A 309 -2.43 -22.92 -0.63
CA ARG A 309 -1.47 -23.02 0.48
C ARG A 309 -2.07 -22.67 1.84
N TYR A 310 -2.99 -21.69 1.84
CA TYR A 310 -3.54 -21.11 3.06
C TYR A 310 -5.05 -21.05 3.01
N GLN A 311 -5.71 -21.73 3.94
CA GLN A 311 -7.16 -21.71 4.07
C GLN A 311 -7.61 -20.47 4.85
N VAL A 312 -7.70 -19.34 4.17
CA VAL A 312 -8.12 -18.06 4.77
C VAL A 312 -9.54 -18.19 5.31
N GLY A 313 -9.75 -17.80 6.58
CA GLY A 313 -11.06 -17.89 7.24
C GLY A 313 -11.46 -19.30 7.70
N ALA A 314 -10.54 -20.27 7.70
CA ALA A 314 -10.80 -21.62 8.21
C ALA A 314 -10.80 -21.67 9.74
N ASN A 315 -11.69 -20.92 10.37
CA ASN A 315 -11.84 -20.82 11.83
C ASN A 315 -13.31 -20.83 12.26
N PRO A 316 -13.63 -21.14 13.54
CA PRO A 316 -15.01 -21.19 14.02
C PRO A 316 -15.76 -19.85 13.88
N THR A 317 -15.10 -18.72 14.13
CA THR A 317 -15.68 -17.37 14.02
C THR A 317 -16.20 -17.10 12.62
N CYS A 318 -15.37 -17.35 11.59
CA CYS A 318 -15.77 -17.18 10.20
C CYS A 318 -16.90 -18.14 9.81
N ARG A 319 -16.87 -19.40 10.27
CA ARG A 319 -17.95 -20.37 9.99
C ARG A 319 -19.30 -19.96 10.56
N ALA A 320 -19.31 -19.34 11.74
CA ALA A 320 -20.52 -18.88 12.41
C ALA A 320 -20.98 -17.48 11.96
N CYS A 321 -20.19 -16.77 11.17
CA CYS A 321 -20.47 -15.38 10.79
C CYS A 321 -21.59 -15.30 9.75
N ALA A 322 -22.57 -14.40 9.98
CA ALA A 322 -23.71 -14.19 9.10
C ALA A 322 -23.32 -13.78 7.67
N VAL A 323 -22.20 -13.08 7.50
CA VAL A 323 -21.68 -12.65 6.19
C VAL A 323 -20.63 -13.58 5.61
N ASN A 324 -20.48 -14.80 6.18
CA ASN A 324 -19.42 -15.74 5.77
C ASN A 324 -19.36 -16.01 4.27
N ALA A 325 -20.53 -16.20 3.63
CA ALA A 325 -20.62 -16.57 2.22
C ALA A 325 -20.13 -15.46 1.26
N SER A 326 -20.34 -14.20 1.63
CA SER A 326 -19.96 -13.03 0.81
C SER A 326 -18.62 -12.40 1.22
N CYS A 327 -18.02 -12.86 2.33
CA CYS A 327 -16.82 -12.24 2.90
C CYS A 327 -15.54 -12.81 2.29
N GLY A 328 -14.63 -11.93 1.82
CA GLY A 328 -13.28 -12.29 1.35
C GLY A 328 -12.27 -12.56 2.47
N LYS A 329 -12.67 -12.48 3.76
CA LYS A 329 -11.90 -12.83 4.97
C LYS A 329 -10.79 -11.85 5.35
N GLY A 330 -10.68 -10.71 4.69
CA GLY A 330 -9.75 -9.66 5.07
C GLY A 330 -8.30 -9.89 4.63
N CYS A 331 -7.36 -9.26 5.31
CA CYS A 331 -5.96 -9.24 4.94
C CYS A 331 -5.13 -10.23 5.75
N PRO A 332 -4.59 -11.30 5.14
CA PRO A 332 -3.70 -12.23 5.84
C PRO A 332 -2.47 -11.58 6.46
N ALA A 333 -1.94 -10.50 5.87
CA ALA A 333 -0.81 -9.76 6.43
C ALA A 333 -1.17 -9.09 7.77
N ALA A 334 -2.40 -8.59 7.93
CA ALA A 334 -2.86 -8.05 9.21
C ALA A 334 -3.00 -9.15 10.28
N VAL A 335 -3.50 -10.31 9.88
CA VAL A 335 -3.58 -11.50 10.76
C VAL A 335 -2.19 -11.89 11.27
N ILE A 336 -1.18 -11.94 10.38
CA ILE A 336 0.22 -12.24 10.76
C ILE A 336 0.76 -11.15 11.69
N ALA A 337 0.54 -9.87 11.37
CA ALA A 337 1.01 -8.74 12.19
C ALA A 337 0.40 -8.73 13.60
N ALA A 338 -0.80 -9.29 13.75
CA ALA A 338 -1.42 -9.54 15.06
C ALA A 338 -0.88 -10.79 15.79
N GLY A 339 0.19 -11.43 15.28
CA GLY A 339 0.78 -12.63 15.87
C GLY A 339 0.00 -13.90 15.63
N GLN A 340 -0.95 -13.90 14.68
CA GLN A 340 -1.80 -15.06 14.40
C GLN A 340 -1.38 -15.77 13.10
N ARG A 341 -1.72 -17.05 12.98
CA ARG A 341 -1.53 -17.80 11.72
C ARG A 341 -2.59 -17.40 10.70
N ILE A 342 -2.21 -17.44 9.42
CA ILE A 342 -3.17 -17.31 8.32
C ILE A 342 -4.28 -18.36 8.51
N GLY A 343 -5.51 -17.91 8.41
CA GLY A 343 -6.71 -18.71 8.74
C GLY A 343 -7.46 -18.19 9.95
N ALA A 344 -6.80 -17.49 10.87
CA ALA A 344 -7.47 -16.75 11.94
C ALA A 344 -8.26 -15.55 11.39
N PRO A 345 -9.24 -15.00 12.14
CA PRO A 345 -10.00 -13.84 11.70
C PRO A 345 -9.14 -12.56 11.71
N ASP A 346 -9.41 -11.65 10.80
CA ASP A 346 -8.86 -10.29 10.81
C ASP A 346 -9.62 -9.46 11.85
N THR A 347 -9.20 -9.54 13.11
CA THR A 347 -9.93 -8.98 14.26
C THR A 347 -10.03 -7.46 14.26
N GLU A 348 -9.16 -6.76 13.53
CA GLU A 348 -9.23 -5.29 13.40
C GLU A 348 -10.36 -4.85 12.45
N GLN A 349 -10.74 -5.70 11.51
CA GLN A 349 -11.66 -5.35 10.43
C GLN A 349 -12.96 -6.16 10.45
N CYS A 350 -12.97 -7.32 11.13
CA CYS A 350 -14.22 -8.07 11.29
C CYS A 350 -15.26 -7.23 12.02
N PRO A 351 -16.52 -7.21 11.55
CA PRO A 351 -17.60 -6.55 12.27
C PRO A 351 -17.70 -7.08 13.72
N PRO A 352 -17.93 -6.21 14.72
CA PRO A 352 -17.96 -6.62 16.13
C PRO A 352 -18.94 -7.76 16.44
N GLU A 353 -20.06 -7.81 15.73
CA GLU A 353 -21.07 -8.87 15.87
C GLU A 353 -20.58 -10.23 15.36
N ALA A 354 -19.67 -10.23 14.39
CA ALA A 354 -19.08 -11.47 13.84
C ALA A 354 -18.08 -12.10 14.82
N ILE A 355 -17.47 -11.30 15.70
CA ILE A 355 -16.46 -11.76 16.66
C ILE A 355 -17.10 -12.29 17.95
N ARG A 356 -18.36 -11.94 18.23
CA ARG A 356 -19.10 -12.49 19.37
C ARG A 356 -19.36 -13.96 19.12
N LEU A 357 -18.54 -14.82 19.73
CA LEU A 357 -18.83 -16.24 19.79
C LEU A 357 -20.23 -16.41 20.41
N PRO A 358 -21.11 -17.24 19.82
CA PRO A 358 -22.31 -17.64 20.53
C PRO A 358 -21.86 -18.27 21.85
N LEU A 359 -22.39 -17.73 22.98
CA LEU A 359 -22.22 -18.35 24.27
C LEU A 359 -22.75 -19.79 24.11
N ILE A 360 -21.85 -20.78 24.08
CA ILE A 360 -22.26 -22.18 24.16
C ILE A 360 -22.95 -22.31 25.51
N PRO A 361 -24.24 -22.63 25.57
CA PRO A 361 -24.90 -22.86 26.87
C PRO A 361 -24.15 -24.02 27.51
N ILE A 362 -23.55 -23.76 28.68
CA ILE A 362 -23.01 -24.82 29.52
C ILE A 362 -24.18 -25.73 29.84
N PRO A 363 -24.16 -27.01 29.47
CA PRO A 363 -25.21 -27.92 29.91
C PRO A 363 -25.29 -27.84 31.43
N SER A 364 -26.44 -27.47 31.96
CA SER A 364 -26.68 -27.54 33.38
C SER A 364 -26.40 -28.99 33.81
N ALA A 365 -25.39 -29.18 34.67
CA ALA A 365 -25.14 -30.46 35.30
C ALA A 365 -26.45 -30.89 35.94
N GLY A 366 -27.06 -31.96 35.40
CA GLY A 366 -28.30 -32.52 35.88
C GLY A 366 -28.11 -32.94 37.32
N ALA A 367 -29.16 -32.60 38.13
CA ALA A 367 -29.31 -33.08 39.47
C ALA A 367 -29.58 -34.59 39.50
#